data_d99cfb1aaf7c68511d9f41a1c2cab54c
#
_entry.id   d99cfb1aaf7c68511d9f41a1c2cab54c
#
_cell.length_a   1.000
_cell.length_b   1.000
_cell.length_c   1.000
_cell.angle_alpha   90.00
_cell.angle_beta   90.00
_cell.angle_gamma   90.00
#
_symmetry.space_group_name_H-M   'P 1'
#
loop_
_entity.id
_entity.type
_entity.pdbx_description
1 polymer ?
#
loop_
_entity_poly.entity_id
_entity_poly.type
_entity_poly.pdbx_seq_one_letter_code
_entity_poly.pdbx_strand_id
1 'polypeptide(L)'
;MKKIYTILLLIAVSTTIVSAQNSKTKKADNLYDRLAYTDAAQAYQKVLKKGTTDVYVFERLANCYYFINDTKKAEMYYKRVAKSKDANPEAIYNYAQTLKANGKFSDYNTWMKNFAKLSPNDTRVKEFMKNPNYIPKIMDDMARYTATNMEDINSEYADFGGIVYGKDFYFASGRNTSRKTYQWNEEPYLEIYK
;
A
#
# COMPACT_ATOMS: atom_id res chain seq x y z
N MET A 1 -42.59 -1.00 -27.93
CA MET A 1 -41.81 -2.21 -27.98
C MET A 1 -40.34 -1.96 -28.37
N LYS A 2 -40.02 -1.26 -29.49
CA LYS A 2 -38.63 -1.00 -29.90
C LYS A 2 -37.74 -0.36 -28.82
N LYS A 3 -38.24 0.61 -28.00
CA LYS A 3 -37.50 1.28 -26.91
C LYS A 3 -37.12 0.30 -25.77
N ILE A 4 -37.96 -0.71 -25.47
CA ILE A 4 -37.69 -1.69 -24.41
C ILE A 4 -36.57 -2.64 -24.84
N TYR A 5 -36.53 -3.07 -26.10
CA TYR A 5 -35.43 -3.89 -26.63
C TYR A 5 -34.10 -3.13 -26.67
N THR A 6 -34.12 -1.84 -26.95
CA THR A 6 -32.90 -1.00 -26.92
C THR A 6 -32.32 -0.90 -25.51
N ILE A 7 -33.19 -0.72 -24.48
CA ILE A 7 -32.76 -0.65 -23.06
C ILE A 7 -32.23 -2.01 -22.61
N LEU A 8 -32.90 -3.11 -22.96
CA LEU A 8 -32.43 -4.47 -22.62
C LEU A 8 -31.10 -4.80 -23.30
N LEU A 9 -30.90 -4.37 -24.54
CA LEU A 9 -29.62 -4.54 -25.24
C LEU A 9 -28.49 -3.75 -24.59
N LEU A 10 -28.74 -2.50 -24.16
CA LEU A 10 -27.77 -1.67 -23.44
C LEU A 10 -27.39 -2.27 -22.08
N ILE A 11 -28.34 -2.84 -21.34
CA ILE A 11 -28.08 -3.53 -20.07
C ILE A 11 -27.25 -4.80 -20.29
N ALA A 12 -27.55 -5.59 -21.32
CA ALA A 12 -26.81 -6.79 -21.65
C ALA A 12 -25.35 -6.49 -22.05
N VAL A 13 -25.12 -5.40 -22.80
CA VAL A 13 -23.76 -4.97 -23.18
C VAL A 13 -22.96 -4.48 -21.95
N SER A 14 -23.59 -3.76 -21.01
CA SER A 14 -22.89 -3.29 -19.81
C SER A 14 -22.48 -4.44 -18.89
N THR A 15 -23.29 -5.48 -18.76
CA THR A 15 -22.96 -6.66 -17.92
C THR A 15 -21.82 -7.49 -18.52
N THR A 16 -21.70 -7.59 -19.83
CA THR A 16 -20.62 -8.34 -20.49
C THR A 16 -19.26 -7.66 -20.34
N ILE A 17 -19.21 -6.32 -20.33
CA ILE A 17 -17.95 -5.56 -20.12
C ILE A 17 -17.41 -5.79 -18.71
N VAL A 18 -18.26 -5.72 -17.69
CA VAL A 18 -17.87 -5.98 -16.29
C VAL A 18 -17.38 -7.42 -16.09
N SER A 19 -18.07 -8.40 -16.69
CA SER A 19 -17.68 -9.81 -16.61
C SER A 19 -16.32 -10.08 -17.29
N ALA A 20 -16.03 -9.41 -18.42
CA ALA A 20 -14.77 -9.56 -19.14
C ALA A 20 -13.58 -8.96 -18.37
N GLN A 21 -13.82 -7.89 -17.64
CA GLN A 21 -12.80 -7.24 -16.79
C GLN A 21 -12.46 -8.12 -15.59
N ASN A 22 -13.45 -8.65 -14.90
CA ASN A 22 -13.25 -9.61 -13.80
C ASN A 22 -12.48 -10.86 -14.23
N SER A 23 -12.62 -11.34 -15.47
CA SER A 23 -11.91 -12.52 -15.94
C SER A 23 -10.40 -12.30 -16.09
N LYS A 24 -9.98 -11.09 -16.49
CA LYS A 24 -8.56 -10.74 -16.67
C LYS A 24 -7.80 -10.58 -15.35
N THR A 25 -8.46 -10.11 -14.33
CA THR A 25 -7.86 -9.83 -13.00
C THR A 25 -8.13 -10.92 -11.98
N LYS A 26 -9.07 -11.85 -12.24
CA LYS A 26 -9.55 -12.86 -11.29
C LYS A 26 -8.44 -13.57 -10.50
N LYS A 27 -7.35 -13.96 -11.19
CA LYS A 27 -6.22 -14.62 -10.50
C LYS A 27 -5.52 -13.64 -9.53
N ALA A 28 -5.32 -12.40 -9.95
CA ALA A 28 -4.66 -11.38 -9.13
C ALA A 28 -5.55 -10.96 -7.95
N ASP A 29 -6.85 -10.83 -8.19
CA ASP A 29 -7.84 -10.50 -7.16
C ASP A 29 -7.91 -11.59 -6.08
N ASN A 30 -7.95 -12.86 -6.48
CA ASN A 30 -7.95 -13.98 -5.54
C ASN A 30 -6.68 -14.03 -4.66
N LEU A 31 -5.51 -13.67 -5.21
CA LEU A 31 -4.27 -13.58 -4.44
C LEU A 31 -4.31 -12.39 -3.49
N TYR A 32 -4.82 -11.25 -3.95
CA TYR A 32 -4.98 -10.04 -3.14
C TYR A 32 -5.93 -10.27 -1.96
N ASP A 33 -7.07 -10.90 -2.20
CA ASP A 33 -8.09 -11.18 -1.17
C ASP A 33 -7.58 -12.18 -0.11
N ARG A 34 -6.61 -13.01 -0.48
CA ARG A 34 -5.89 -13.92 0.42
C ARG A 34 -4.67 -13.27 1.09
N LEU A 35 -4.48 -11.96 0.91
CA LEU A 35 -3.36 -11.18 1.44
C LEU A 35 -1.98 -11.62 0.92
N ALA A 36 -1.93 -12.39 -0.18
CA ALA A 36 -0.68 -12.79 -0.86
C ALA A 36 -0.21 -11.64 -1.77
N TYR A 37 0.19 -10.52 -1.16
CA TYR A 37 0.39 -9.25 -1.87
C TYR A 37 1.55 -9.29 -2.86
N THR A 38 2.63 -10.00 -2.58
CA THR A 38 3.75 -10.14 -3.52
C THR A 38 3.33 -10.89 -4.77
N ASP A 39 2.66 -12.03 -4.62
CA ASP A 39 2.13 -12.81 -5.75
C ASP A 39 1.04 -12.04 -6.50
N ALA A 40 0.15 -11.33 -5.77
CA ALA A 40 -0.88 -10.48 -6.37
C ALA A 40 -0.25 -9.37 -7.23
N ALA A 41 0.78 -8.70 -6.74
CA ALA A 41 1.50 -7.67 -7.47
C ALA A 41 2.09 -8.21 -8.79
N GLN A 42 2.73 -9.39 -8.74
CA GLN A 42 3.25 -10.05 -9.95
C GLN A 42 2.12 -10.38 -10.94
N ALA A 43 0.98 -10.86 -10.45
CA ALA A 43 -0.17 -11.18 -11.28
C ALA A 43 -0.79 -9.93 -11.91
N TYR A 44 -0.98 -8.83 -11.17
CA TYR A 44 -1.43 -7.54 -11.71
C TYR A 44 -0.45 -6.95 -12.73
N GLN A 45 0.86 -7.05 -12.50
CA GLN A 45 1.86 -6.63 -13.48
C GLN A 45 1.74 -7.39 -14.81
N LYS A 46 1.42 -8.70 -14.77
CA LYS A 46 1.16 -9.48 -15.99
C LYS A 46 -0.09 -8.98 -16.73
N VAL A 47 -1.11 -8.49 -16.00
CA VAL A 47 -2.30 -7.86 -16.61
C VAL A 47 -1.91 -6.53 -17.26
N LEU A 48 -1.09 -5.69 -16.60
CA LEU A 48 -0.61 -4.43 -17.20
C LEU A 48 0.22 -4.65 -18.47
N LYS A 49 1.08 -5.66 -18.50
CA LYS A 49 1.88 -6.00 -19.70
C LYS A 49 1.02 -6.37 -20.92
N LYS A 50 -0.25 -6.76 -20.72
CA LYS A 50 -1.22 -7.01 -21.80
C LYS A 50 -1.92 -5.74 -22.30
N GLY A 51 -1.47 -4.56 -21.85
CA GLY A 51 -1.90 -3.26 -22.38
C GLY A 51 -3.13 -2.65 -21.70
N THR A 52 -3.54 -3.14 -20.52
CA THR A 52 -4.60 -2.45 -19.78
C THR A 52 -4.11 -1.14 -19.17
N THR A 53 -4.97 -0.13 -19.20
CA THR A 53 -4.77 1.16 -18.52
C THR A 53 -5.81 1.38 -17.42
N ASP A 54 -6.43 0.31 -16.95
CA ASP A 54 -7.48 0.33 -15.96
C ASP A 54 -6.99 0.86 -14.62
N VAL A 55 -7.65 1.89 -14.12
CA VAL A 55 -7.36 2.53 -12.82
C VAL A 55 -7.49 1.51 -11.68
N TYR A 56 -8.44 0.58 -11.76
CA TYR A 56 -8.58 -0.50 -10.79
C TYR A 56 -7.29 -1.33 -10.65
N VAL A 57 -6.68 -1.70 -11.77
CA VAL A 57 -5.45 -2.51 -11.75
C VAL A 57 -4.28 -1.71 -11.15
N PHE A 58 -4.20 -0.41 -11.46
CA PHE A 58 -3.19 0.46 -10.84
C PHE A 58 -3.41 0.61 -9.34
N GLU A 59 -4.66 0.77 -8.89
CA GLU A 59 -4.99 0.87 -7.46
C GLU A 59 -4.65 -0.41 -6.71
N ARG A 60 -5.07 -1.58 -7.21
CA ARG A 60 -4.75 -2.87 -6.60
C ARG A 60 -3.25 -3.12 -6.52
N LEU A 61 -2.52 -2.77 -7.58
CA LEU A 61 -1.07 -2.92 -7.62
C LEU A 61 -0.37 -1.95 -6.66
N ALA A 62 -0.85 -0.70 -6.57
CA ALA A 62 -0.37 0.27 -5.59
C ALA A 62 -0.60 -0.23 -4.15
N ASN A 63 -1.79 -0.75 -3.86
CA ASN A 63 -2.14 -1.31 -2.56
C ASN A 63 -1.23 -2.51 -2.20
N CYS A 64 -0.95 -3.41 -3.15
CA CYS A 64 -0.02 -4.52 -2.92
C CYS A 64 1.34 -3.99 -2.44
N TYR A 65 1.93 -3.04 -3.16
CA TYR A 65 3.21 -2.46 -2.79
C TYR A 65 3.16 -1.66 -1.49
N TYR A 66 2.05 -0.98 -1.22
CA TYR A 66 1.83 -0.27 0.03
C TYR A 66 1.84 -1.24 1.23
N PHE A 67 1.11 -2.35 1.13
CA PHE A 67 1.01 -3.33 2.20
C PHE A 67 2.31 -4.11 2.47
N ILE A 68 3.16 -4.30 1.46
CA ILE A 68 4.49 -4.90 1.66
C ILE A 68 5.58 -3.84 1.94
N ASN A 69 5.18 -2.58 2.18
CA ASN A 69 6.05 -1.45 2.49
C ASN A 69 7.06 -1.08 1.38
N ASP A 70 6.84 -1.49 0.12
CA ASP A 70 7.60 -0.98 -1.04
C ASP A 70 7.02 0.39 -1.45
N THR A 71 7.29 1.39 -0.61
CA THR A 71 6.70 2.74 -0.73
C THR A 71 7.06 3.44 -2.04
N LYS A 72 8.22 3.13 -2.63
CA LYS A 72 8.64 3.71 -3.92
C LYS A 72 7.77 3.21 -5.07
N LYS A 73 7.52 1.89 -5.13
CA LYS A 73 6.63 1.33 -6.16
C LYS A 73 5.18 1.71 -5.88
N ALA A 74 4.73 1.71 -4.62
CA ALA A 74 3.40 2.17 -4.26
C ALA A 74 3.15 3.60 -4.76
N GLU A 75 4.07 4.54 -4.53
CA GLU A 75 3.99 5.92 -5.01
C GLU A 75 3.83 5.99 -6.55
N MET A 76 4.63 5.21 -7.28
CA MET A 76 4.60 5.21 -8.74
C MET A 76 3.21 4.85 -9.29
N TYR A 77 2.54 3.86 -8.67
CA TYR A 77 1.22 3.42 -9.11
C TYR A 77 0.09 4.30 -8.56
N TYR A 78 0.14 4.73 -7.28
CA TYR A 78 -0.84 5.69 -6.75
C TYR A 78 -0.85 7.01 -7.50
N LYS A 79 0.30 7.50 -7.96
CA LYS A 79 0.39 8.69 -8.80
C LYS A 79 -0.45 8.58 -10.08
N ARG A 80 -0.60 7.36 -10.63
CA ARG A 80 -1.46 7.10 -11.80
C ARG A 80 -2.94 7.10 -11.39
N VAL A 81 -3.27 6.46 -10.27
CA VAL A 81 -4.63 6.47 -9.71
C VAL A 81 -5.09 7.89 -9.42
N ALA A 82 -4.26 8.69 -8.78
CA ALA A 82 -4.57 10.06 -8.38
C ALA A 82 -4.83 11.03 -9.55
N LYS A 83 -4.47 10.67 -10.78
CA LYS A 83 -4.80 11.42 -11.99
C LYS A 83 -6.20 11.12 -12.54
N SER A 84 -6.84 10.05 -12.07
CA SER A 84 -8.20 9.72 -12.48
C SER A 84 -9.21 10.62 -11.77
N LYS A 85 -10.26 11.01 -12.51
CA LYS A 85 -11.38 11.76 -11.93
C LYS A 85 -12.21 10.92 -10.95
N ASP A 86 -12.20 9.60 -11.14
CA ASP A 86 -12.95 8.63 -10.35
C ASP A 86 -12.05 7.91 -9.33
N ALA A 87 -10.97 8.57 -8.90
CA ALA A 87 -10.06 8.00 -7.92
C ALA A 87 -10.77 7.73 -6.59
N ASN A 88 -10.63 6.52 -6.07
CA ASN A 88 -11.16 6.16 -4.76
C ASN A 88 -10.53 7.06 -3.68
N PRO A 89 -11.33 7.72 -2.80
CA PRO A 89 -10.79 8.53 -1.71
C PRO A 89 -9.75 7.82 -0.85
N GLU A 90 -9.93 6.53 -0.57
CA GLU A 90 -8.96 5.73 0.19
C GLU A 90 -7.61 5.62 -0.53
N ALA A 91 -7.62 5.45 -1.85
CA ALA A 91 -6.38 5.44 -2.65
C ALA A 91 -5.66 6.81 -2.59
N ILE A 92 -6.40 7.92 -2.55
CA ILE A 92 -5.83 9.26 -2.38
C ILE A 92 -5.19 9.41 -0.99
N TYR A 93 -5.85 8.91 0.06
CA TYR A 93 -5.28 8.88 1.39
C TYR A 93 -4.00 8.05 1.45
N ASN A 94 -4.02 6.82 0.93
CA ASN A 94 -2.87 5.93 0.89
C ASN A 94 -1.71 6.51 0.06
N TYR A 95 -2.02 7.23 -1.02
CA TYR A 95 -1.02 7.99 -1.77
C TYR A 95 -0.35 9.06 -0.90
N ALA A 96 -1.14 9.84 -0.17
CA ALA A 96 -0.59 10.83 0.76
C ALA A 96 0.32 10.17 1.81
N GLN A 97 -0.13 9.06 2.45
CA GLN A 97 0.70 8.34 3.43
C GLN A 97 2.01 7.79 2.81
N THR A 98 1.94 7.31 1.56
CA THR A 98 3.11 6.85 0.81
C THR A 98 4.11 7.98 0.58
N LEU A 99 3.63 9.16 0.19
CA LEU A 99 4.47 10.36 0.04
C LEU A 99 5.14 10.77 1.36
N LYS A 100 4.39 10.68 2.47
CA LYS A 100 4.93 10.92 3.81
C LYS A 100 6.06 9.94 4.14
N ALA A 101 5.86 8.64 3.90
CA ALA A 101 6.86 7.60 4.12
C ALA A 101 8.12 7.81 3.27
N ASN A 102 7.97 8.39 2.06
CA ASN A 102 9.08 8.74 1.18
C ASN A 102 9.72 10.11 1.47
N GLY A 103 9.37 10.76 2.58
CA GLY A 103 9.93 12.06 2.98
C GLY A 103 9.41 13.27 2.17
N LYS A 104 8.39 13.09 1.33
CA LYS A 104 7.80 14.13 0.47
C LYS A 104 6.69 14.89 1.21
N PHE A 105 7.05 15.58 2.29
CA PHE A 105 6.10 16.16 3.24
C PHE A 105 5.21 17.26 2.64
N SER A 106 5.72 18.07 1.72
CA SER A 106 4.92 19.08 1.01
C SER A 106 3.84 18.44 0.16
N ASP A 107 4.20 17.38 -0.58
CA ASP A 107 3.26 16.64 -1.41
C ASP A 107 2.22 15.90 -0.55
N TYR A 108 2.66 15.29 0.56
CA TYR A 108 1.76 14.71 1.57
C TYR A 108 0.68 15.71 2.00
N ASN A 109 1.08 16.92 2.41
CA ASN A 109 0.13 17.95 2.82
C ASN A 109 -0.86 18.32 1.70
N THR A 110 -0.37 18.39 0.47
CA THR A 110 -1.20 18.69 -0.70
C THR A 110 -2.24 17.59 -0.94
N TRP A 111 -1.82 16.32 -0.88
CA TRP A 111 -2.72 15.20 -1.12
C TRP A 111 -3.67 14.93 0.05
N MET A 112 -3.28 15.21 1.28
CA MET A 112 -4.20 15.20 2.43
C MET A 112 -5.30 16.27 2.29
N LYS A 113 -4.99 17.46 1.77
CA LYS A 113 -6.01 18.47 1.43
C LYS A 113 -6.93 18.02 0.30
N ASN A 114 -6.41 17.28 -0.68
CA ASN A 114 -7.26 16.69 -1.73
C ASN A 114 -8.18 15.59 -1.16
N PHE A 115 -7.66 14.72 -0.29
CA PHE A 115 -8.48 13.75 0.45
C PHE A 115 -9.57 14.43 1.27
N ALA A 116 -9.26 15.54 1.93
CA ALA A 116 -10.23 16.31 2.71
C ALA A 116 -11.39 16.85 1.86
N LYS A 117 -11.14 17.22 0.59
CA LYS A 117 -12.21 17.64 -0.33
C LYS A 117 -13.15 16.49 -0.72
N LEU A 118 -12.60 15.27 -0.84
CA LEU A 118 -13.36 14.08 -1.21
C LEU A 118 -14.11 13.46 -0.02
N SER A 119 -13.56 13.59 1.18
CA SER A 119 -14.09 12.95 2.41
C SER A 119 -14.05 13.90 3.61
N PRO A 120 -14.78 15.03 3.58
CA PRO A 120 -14.64 16.10 4.59
C PRO A 120 -15.02 15.68 6.01
N ASN A 121 -15.83 14.64 6.17
CA ASN A 121 -16.27 14.14 7.47
C ASN A 121 -15.39 13.02 8.04
N ASP A 122 -14.36 12.58 7.31
CA ASP A 122 -13.46 11.53 7.76
C ASP A 122 -12.66 11.98 9.00
N THR A 123 -12.52 11.10 9.97
CA THR A 123 -11.79 11.38 11.22
C THR A 123 -10.32 11.71 10.97
N ARG A 124 -9.70 11.07 9.98
CA ARG A 124 -8.31 11.32 9.58
C ARG A 124 -8.11 12.73 9.02
N VAL A 125 -9.12 13.26 8.33
CA VAL A 125 -9.14 14.66 7.87
C VAL A 125 -9.26 15.61 9.05
N LYS A 126 -10.16 15.33 9.99
CA LYS A 126 -10.34 16.16 11.19
C LYS A 126 -9.04 16.24 12.00
N GLU A 127 -8.35 15.12 12.18
CA GLU A 127 -7.05 15.11 12.87
C GLU A 127 -5.97 15.85 12.10
N PHE A 128 -5.86 15.63 10.78
CA PHE A 128 -4.91 16.35 9.95
C PHE A 128 -5.12 17.88 10.01
N MET A 129 -6.36 18.34 9.96
CA MET A 129 -6.69 19.77 9.95
C MET A 129 -6.39 20.47 11.28
N LYS A 130 -6.29 19.74 12.40
CA LYS A 130 -5.87 20.33 13.69
C LYS A 130 -4.41 20.80 13.65
N ASN A 131 -3.53 20.08 12.93
CA ASN A 131 -2.12 20.41 12.81
C ASN A 131 -1.52 19.91 11.50
N PRO A 132 -1.80 20.55 10.35
CA PRO A 132 -1.39 20.06 9.03
C PRO A 132 0.13 20.08 8.81
N ASN A 133 0.89 20.86 9.59
CA ASN A 133 2.36 21.00 9.48
C ASN A 133 3.10 20.43 10.70
N TYR A 134 2.60 19.33 11.28
CA TYR A 134 3.20 18.76 12.49
C TYR A 134 4.58 18.11 12.24
N ILE A 135 4.88 17.67 11.00
CA ILE A 135 6.10 16.92 10.67
C ILE A 135 7.38 17.74 10.91
N PRO A 136 7.52 19.01 10.47
CA PRO A 136 8.70 19.80 10.76
C PRO A 136 9.00 19.92 12.26
N LYS A 137 7.95 20.02 13.10
CA LYS A 137 8.12 20.07 14.56
C LYS A 137 8.66 18.75 15.12
N ILE A 138 8.17 17.60 14.64
CA ILE A 138 8.69 16.28 15.03
C ILE A 138 10.13 16.12 14.58
N MET A 139 10.47 16.55 13.37
CA MET A 139 11.84 16.46 12.85
C MET A 139 12.83 17.32 13.67
N ASP A 140 12.41 18.48 14.15
CA ASP A 140 13.19 19.31 15.04
C ASP A 140 13.43 18.64 16.41
N ASP A 141 12.40 18.00 16.96
CA ASP A 141 12.51 17.21 18.19
C ASP A 141 13.41 15.97 18.01
N MET A 142 13.41 15.32 16.86
CA MET A 142 14.27 14.16 16.56
C MET A 142 15.77 14.52 16.55
N ALA A 143 16.15 15.77 16.30
CA ALA A 143 17.53 16.21 16.35
C ALA A 143 18.18 16.06 17.75
N ARG A 144 17.38 15.82 18.80
CA ARG A 144 17.83 15.59 20.17
C ARG A 144 18.33 14.16 20.44
N TYR A 145 18.09 13.24 19.51
CA TYR A 145 18.44 11.83 19.67
C TYR A 145 19.41 11.39 18.59
N THR A 146 20.36 10.56 18.98
CA THR A 146 21.25 9.87 18.05
C THR A 146 20.88 8.40 18.04
N ALA A 147 20.52 7.87 16.86
CA ALA A 147 20.32 6.45 16.67
C ALA A 147 21.60 5.82 16.10
N THR A 148 22.08 4.75 16.74
CA THR A 148 23.23 3.99 16.27
C THR A 148 22.80 2.60 15.86
N ASN A 149 23.22 2.16 14.66
CA ASN A 149 22.97 0.81 14.21
C ASN A 149 23.79 -0.20 15.04
N MET A 150 23.13 -1.25 15.52
CA MET A 150 23.77 -2.38 16.21
C MET A 150 24.22 -3.41 15.18
N GLU A 151 25.30 -3.15 14.47
CA GLU A 151 25.75 -3.95 13.31
C GLU A 151 26.00 -5.43 13.64
N ASP A 152 26.42 -5.73 14.87
CA ASP A 152 26.64 -7.09 15.35
C ASP A 152 25.33 -7.88 15.59
N ILE A 153 24.20 -7.17 15.73
CA ILE A 153 22.90 -7.76 16.07
C ILE A 153 21.93 -7.65 14.89
N ASN A 154 21.89 -6.51 14.23
CA ASN A 154 20.95 -6.26 13.16
C ASN A 154 21.35 -7.00 11.87
N SER A 155 20.35 -7.47 11.13
CA SER A 155 20.48 -8.09 9.82
C SER A 155 19.80 -7.24 8.74
N GLU A 156 19.82 -7.71 7.49
CA GLU A 156 19.03 -7.12 6.39
C GLU A 156 17.54 -7.46 6.46
N TYR A 157 17.14 -8.33 7.39
CA TYR A 157 15.76 -8.76 7.64
C TYR A 157 15.16 -8.00 8.82
N ALA A 158 13.90 -8.30 9.14
CA ALA A 158 13.22 -7.71 10.29
C ALA A 158 13.87 -8.20 11.61
N ASP A 159 14.41 -7.26 12.40
CA ASP A 159 14.97 -7.49 13.71
C ASP A 159 14.26 -6.57 14.73
N PHE A 160 13.62 -7.12 15.77
CA PHE A 160 12.86 -6.29 16.70
C PHE A 160 12.57 -7.00 18.03
N GLY A 161 11.96 -6.26 18.97
CA GLY A 161 11.46 -6.81 20.23
C GLY A 161 12.57 -7.24 21.20
N GLY A 162 13.71 -6.52 21.15
CA GLY A 162 14.84 -6.81 22.03
C GLY A 162 14.49 -6.70 23.50
N ILE A 163 14.87 -7.72 24.29
CA ILE A 163 14.73 -7.77 25.74
C ILE A 163 15.98 -8.34 26.40
N VAL A 164 16.41 -7.71 27.50
CA VAL A 164 17.47 -8.25 28.37
C VAL A 164 16.86 -9.13 29.44
N TYR A 165 17.32 -10.38 29.54
CA TYR A 165 16.94 -11.31 30.62
C TYR A 165 18.20 -11.94 31.21
N GLY A 166 18.46 -11.65 32.46
CA GLY A 166 19.71 -12.03 33.11
C GLY A 166 20.92 -11.31 32.49
N LYS A 167 21.82 -12.06 31.88
CA LYS A 167 22.99 -11.55 31.14
C LYS A 167 22.84 -11.57 29.64
N ASP A 168 21.71 -12.05 29.17
CA ASP A 168 21.46 -12.33 27.76
C ASP A 168 20.51 -11.35 27.15
N PHE A 169 20.72 -11.07 25.85
CA PHE A 169 19.85 -10.24 25.05
C PHE A 169 19.09 -11.12 24.06
N TYR A 170 17.76 -11.09 24.10
CA TYR A 170 16.89 -11.86 23.21
C TYR A 170 16.13 -10.95 22.29
N PHE A 171 15.97 -11.34 21.03
CA PHE A 171 15.23 -10.56 20.02
C PHE A 171 14.62 -11.48 18.96
N ALA A 172 13.59 -10.98 18.25
CA ALA A 172 12.98 -11.67 17.14
C ALA A 172 13.68 -11.26 15.83
N SER A 173 13.95 -12.22 14.95
CA SER A 173 14.59 -11.98 13.66
C SER A 173 14.08 -12.90 12.57
N GLY A 174 13.97 -12.34 11.34
CA GLY A 174 13.71 -13.07 10.11
C GLY A 174 14.95 -13.55 9.37
N ARG A 175 16.13 -13.50 9.95
CA ARG A 175 17.42 -13.80 9.26
C ARG A 175 17.61 -15.24 8.80
N ASN A 176 16.81 -16.17 9.28
CA ASN A 176 16.90 -17.57 8.85
C ASN A 176 16.17 -17.81 7.54
N THR A 177 16.87 -17.61 6.42
CA THR A 177 16.32 -17.77 5.06
C THR A 177 16.02 -19.23 4.67
N SER A 178 16.39 -20.24 5.49
CA SER A 178 16.00 -21.64 5.28
C SER A 178 14.56 -21.93 5.70
N ARG A 179 13.92 -21.01 6.40
CA ARG A 179 12.53 -21.12 6.85
C ARG A 179 11.54 -20.83 5.72
N LYS A 180 10.28 -21.25 5.95
CA LYS A 180 9.16 -20.82 5.12
C LYS A 180 9.02 -19.31 5.21
N THR A 181 8.46 -18.72 4.17
CA THR A 181 8.21 -17.28 4.09
C THR A 181 6.72 -16.97 4.30
N TYR A 182 6.45 -15.75 4.75
CA TYR A 182 5.10 -15.20 4.77
C TYR A 182 4.61 -14.97 3.34
N GLN A 183 3.36 -15.32 3.05
CA GLN A 183 2.78 -15.09 1.71
C GLN A 183 2.55 -13.61 1.39
N TRP A 184 2.45 -12.76 2.41
CA TRP A 184 2.15 -11.36 2.18
C TRP A 184 3.36 -10.55 1.70
N ASN A 185 4.59 -10.81 2.17
CA ASN A 185 5.80 -10.06 1.83
C ASN A 185 7.01 -10.90 1.42
N GLU A 186 6.88 -12.24 1.44
CA GLU A 186 7.95 -13.21 1.14
C GLU A 186 9.16 -13.17 2.11
N GLU A 187 9.03 -12.50 3.26
CA GLU A 187 10.06 -12.55 4.30
C GLU A 187 10.02 -13.88 5.07
N PRO A 188 11.19 -14.36 5.55
CA PRO A 188 11.26 -15.57 6.37
C PRO A 188 10.46 -15.44 7.67
N TYR A 189 9.96 -16.55 8.17
CA TYR A 189 9.32 -16.59 9.49
C TYR A 189 10.29 -16.19 10.60
N LEU A 190 9.77 -15.48 11.58
CA LEU A 190 10.53 -14.99 12.71
C LEU A 190 10.94 -16.13 13.65
N GLU A 191 12.15 -16.03 14.17
CA GLU A 191 12.70 -16.88 15.23
C GLU A 191 13.24 -15.99 16.35
N ILE A 192 13.40 -16.58 17.55
CA ILE A 192 14.04 -15.89 18.67
C ILE A 192 15.53 -16.19 18.66
N TYR A 193 16.31 -15.15 18.75
CA TYR A 193 17.78 -15.18 18.85
C TYR A 193 18.24 -14.68 20.20
N LYS A 194 19.44 -15.13 20.58
CA LYS A 194 20.15 -14.74 21.78
C LYS A 194 21.50 -14.13 21.42
#